data_7594182b1fb68a4fd3ab9c7807eb25aa
#
_entry.id   7594182b1fb68a4fd3ab9c7807eb25aa
#
_cell.length_a   1.000
_cell.length_b   1.000
_cell.length_c   1.000
_cell.angle_alpha   90.00
_cell.angle_beta   90.00
_cell.angle_gamma   90.00
#
_symmetry.space_group_name_H-M   'P 1'
#
loop_
_entity.id
_entity.type
_entity.pdbx_description
1 polymer ?
#
loop_
_entity_poly.entity_id
_entity_poly.type
_entity_poly.pdbx_seq_one_letter_code
_entity_poly.pdbx_strand_id
1 'polypeptide(L)'
;MARRVGISALERVEALVANPPVYAVADTVPEQDRSAGGRPRMYPVFMWVLFDALLSVYGSGRRVESELAHPLVWDRLRELVVARFPETPYMWLPEMPMRRHHYLYGRTRYLAAPEILDEIGVVHREFAAEQARLLGLLDPDGVGSWTHPDLGRVLYADGKVITPLFIAKPGDKLVDKQTGEIHYPRAETDASLHIEGTGEAAWGTKFVIVATRDLPENARIILDAAFVATSGGEAAQAVDMFTRLRPLVPGAQAVVYDTALRGVHHQHLLRELGMMTVNRVTAASGSRKKQGGKTRKRIEKTTFVETKTITTPAGQREVKLFARGGQVGLAELTEIGEMTFVPLERIRTHRTQSKAGTFRWYNDYRLPSDHGFAVVTVRLHGNDEDRRRKFNRTENVRPIPPGDPDFERLYRRRNDAESINRHLDDTLWLRRAHSVGHLRQTLNVSHTP
;
A
#
# COMPACT_ATOMS: atom_id res chain seq x y z
N MET A 1 -18.88 -13.71 23.51
CA MET A 1 -18.61 -12.44 22.82
C MET A 1 -18.66 -11.32 23.83
N ALA A 2 -17.51 -10.81 24.26
CA ALA A 2 -17.48 -9.64 25.14
C ALA A 2 -18.03 -8.43 24.36
N ARG A 3 -19.05 -7.77 24.91
CA ARG A 3 -19.59 -6.53 24.37
C ARG A 3 -18.44 -5.52 24.33
N ARG A 4 -17.99 -5.09 23.15
CA ARG A 4 -17.08 -3.94 23.05
C ARG A 4 -17.77 -2.76 23.70
N VAL A 5 -17.25 -2.33 24.83
CA VAL A 5 -17.65 -1.08 25.49
C VAL A 5 -17.33 0.03 24.50
N GLY A 6 -18.34 0.76 24.04
CA GLY A 6 -18.11 1.87 23.10
C GLY A 6 -17.27 2.95 23.78
N ILE A 7 -16.15 3.33 23.17
CA ILE A 7 -15.31 4.44 23.62
C ILE A 7 -16.11 5.74 23.46
N SER A 8 -16.25 6.54 24.49
CA SER A 8 -16.95 7.83 24.48
C SER A 8 -16.24 8.86 23.60
N ALA A 9 -16.94 9.92 23.20
CA ALA A 9 -16.36 11.04 22.48
C ALA A 9 -15.18 11.67 23.25
N LEU A 10 -15.36 11.84 24.55
CA LEU A 10 -14.34 12.40 25.43
C LEU A 10 -13.08 11.53 25.46
N GLU A 11 -13.21 10.20 25.68
CA GLU A 11 -12.09 9.28 25.68
C GLU A 11 -11.31 9.27 24.35
N ARG A 12 -12.00 9.45 23.23
CA ARG A 12 -11.35 9.56 21.91
C ARG A 12 -10.54 10.84 21.79
N VAL A 13 -11.08 11.96 22.25
CA VAL A 13 -10.36 13.25 22.28
C VAL A 13 -9.15 13.15 23.19
N GLU A 14 -9.30 12.59 24.40
CA GLU A 14 -8.21 12.38 25.34
C GLU A 14 -7.09 11.52 24.76
N ALA A 15 -7.46 10.39 24.11
CA ALA A 15 -6.50 9.52 23.45
C ALA A 15 -5.72 10.22 22.35
N LEU A 16 -6.39 11.03 21.51
CA LEU A 16 -5.73 11.78 20.44
C LEU A 16 -4.84 12.91 20.99
N VAL A 17 -5.25 13.59 22.05
CA VAL A 17 -4.44 14.61 22.73
C VAL A 17 -3.20 14.00 23.39
N ALA A 18 -3.31 12.77 23.88
CA ALA A 18 -2.17 12.05 24.44
C ALA A 18 -1.22 11.48 23.38
N ASN A 19 -1.65 11.42 22.11
CA ASN A 19 -0.93 10.74 21.03
C ASN A 19 0.24 11.59 20.49
N PRO A 20 1.52 11.15 20.61
CA PRO A 20 2.69 11.88 20.12
C PRO A 20 2.64 12.26 18.65
N PRO A 21 2.17 11.40 17.70
CA PRO A 21 2.04 11.76 16.29
C PRO A 21 1.28 13.04 16.00
N VAL A 22 0.27 13.39 16.79
CA VAL A 22 -0.49 14.65 16.60
C VAL A 22 0.41 15.88 16.71
N TYR A 23 1.36 15.85 17.63
CA TYR A 23 2.32 16.94 17.84
C TYR A 23 3.46 16.89 16.83
N ALA A 24 4.00 15.71 16.55
CA ALA A 24 5.04 15.55 15.55
C ALA A 24 4.58 16.02 14.15
N VAL A 25 3.33 15.74 13.78
CA VAL A 25 2.71 16.29 12.56
C VAL A 25 2.51 17.80 12.69
N ALA A 26 2.14 18.32 13.84
CA ALA A 26 1.99 19.76 14.03
C ALA A 26 3.32 20.51 13.90
N ASP A 27 4.42 19.90 14.31
CA ASP A 27 5.78 20.48 14.27
C ASP A 27 6.33 20.58 12.83
N THR A 28 5.73 19.88 11.85
CA THR A 28 6.08 20.06 10.42
C THR A 28 5.64 21.41 9.88
N VAL A 29 4.68 22.07 10.51
CA VAL A 29 4.19 23.39 10.10
C VAL A 29 5.07 24.48 10.72
N PRO A 30 5.78 25.28 9.94
CA PRO A 30 6.67 26.29 10.46
C PRO A 30 5.97 27.30 11.38
N GLU A 31 6.71 27.81 12.34
CA GLU A 31 6.22 28.87 13.21
C GLU A 31 5.77 30.09 12.38
N GLN A 32 4.80 30.83 12.91
CA GLN A 32 4.33 32.03 12.26
C GLN A 32 5.41 33.12 12.36
N ASP A 33 5.92 33.57 11.22
CA ASP A 33 6.76 34.77 11.17
C ASP A 33 5.93 36.00 11.57
N ARG A 34 6.24 36.53 12.74
CA ARG A 34 5.58 37.73 13.28
C ARG A 34 6.25 39.04 12.83
N SER A 35 7.44 38.95 12.27
CA SER A 35 8.15 40.13 11.75
C SER A 35 7.43 40.77 10.56
N ALA A 36 6.74 39.96 9.77
CA ALA A 36 5.92 40.41 8.65
C ALA A 36 4.56 40.99 9.07
N GLY A 37 4.27 41.07 10.37
CA GLY A 37 2.98 41.53 10.89
C GLY A 37 1.88 40.48 10.77
N GLY A 38 0.64 40.89 11.02
CA GLY A 38 -0.52 40.00 10.92
C GLY A 38 -1.07 39.53 12.27
N ARG A 39 -2.30 39.01 12.23
CA ARG A 39 -2.96 38.50 13.44
C ARG A 39 -2.33 37.17 13.88
N PRO A 40 -2.02 36.99 15.18
CA PRO A 40 -1.57 35.69 15.70
C PRO A 40 -2.57 34.60 15.41
N ARG A 41 -2.07 33.36 15.22
CA ARG A 41 -2.91 32.17 15.16
C ARG A 41 -3.74 32.07 16.45
N MET A 42 -5.05 31.86 16.33
CA MET A 42 -5.94 31.77 17.48
C MET A 42 -5.81 30.40 18.18
N TYR A 43 -5.49 29.35 17.40
CA TYR A 43 -5.30 28.00 17.89
C TYR A 43 -3.91 27.50 17.49
N PRO A 44 -3.25 26.71 18.35
CA PRO A 44 -1.99 26.05 18.00
C PRO A 44 -2.22 25.04 16.87
N VAL A 45 -1.15 24.72 16.12
CA VAL A 45 -1.23 23.88 14.92
C VAL A 45 -1.78 22.49 15.23
N PHE A 46 -1.41 21.91 16.39
CA PHE A 46 -1.89 20.58 16.78
C PHE A 46 -3.42 20.48 16.82
N MET A 47 -4.12 21.59 17.04
CA MET A 47 -5.58 21.63 17.00
C MET A 47 -6.16 21.43 15.60
N TRP A 48 -5.44 21.83 14.55
CA TRP A 48 -5.83 21.53 13.17
C TRP A 48 -5.64 20.05 12.85
N VAL A 49 -4.51 19.48 13.32
CA VAL A 49 -4.21 18.04 13.17
C VAL A 49 -5.23 17.21 13.95
N LEU A 50 -5.54 17.59 15.20
CA LEU A 50 -6.56 16.95 16.02
C LEU A 50 -7.95 17.00 15.34
N PHE A 51 -8.33 18.15 14.80
CA PHE A 51 -9.60 18.28 14.09
C PHE A 51 -9.66 17.36 12.86
N ASP A 52 -8.57 17.25 12.11
CA ASP A 52 -8.46 16.38 10.94
C ASP A 52 -8.57 14.89 11.35
N ALA A 53 -7.87 14.46 12.39
CA ALA A 53 -7.97 13.12 12.95
C ALA A 53 -9.41 12.79 13.42
N LEU A 54 -10.09 13.75 14.04
CA LEU A 54 -11.49 13.60 14.45
C LEU A 54 -12.46 13.52 13.28
N LEU A 55 -12.11 14.03 12.08
CA LEU A 55 -12.93 13.85 10.88
C LEU A 55 -13.11 12.37 10.53
N SER A 56 -12.06 11.56 10.64
CA SER A 56 -12.14 10.13 10.38
C SER A 56 -12.99 9.39 11.41
N VAL A 57 -13.06 9.91 12.63
CA VAL A 57 -13.88 9.35 13.73
C VAL A 57 -15.36 9.71 13.59
N TYR A 58 -15.66 10.97 13.26
CA TYR A 58 -17.04 11.50 13.26
C TYR A 58 -17.65 11.64 11.86
N GLY A 59 -16.85 11.45 10.80
CA GLY A 59 -17.32 11.45 9.41
C GLY A 59 -17.63 12.82 8.82
N SER A 60 -17.69 13.90 9.61
CA SER A 60 -17.91 15.24 9.05
C SER A 60 -17.41 16.37 9.96
N GLY A 61 -16.95 17.47 9.35
CA GLY A 61 -16.46 18.63 10.09
C GLY A 61 -17.54 19.35 10.93
N ARG A 62 -18.82 19.19 10.59
CA ARG A 62 -19.92 19.71 11.42
C ARG A 62 -20.07 18.92 12.71
N ARG A 63 -19.95 17.60 12.62
CA ARG A 63 -20.00 16.75 13.82
C ARG A 63 -18.80 16.99 14.72
N VAL A 64 -17.59 17.09 14.16
CA VAL A 64 -16.38 17.44 14.93
C VAL A 64 -16.57 18.80 15.64
N GLU A 65 -17.08 19.83 14.92
CA GLU A 65 -17.37 21.14 15.51
C GLU A 65 -18.36 21.03 16.67
N SER A 66 -19.45 20.24 16.50
CA SER A 66 -20.44 20.01 17.54
C SER A 66 -19.87 19.32 18.76
N GLU A 67 -19.03 18.29 18.56
CA GLU A 67 -18.39 17.56 19.68
C GLU A 67 -17.41 18.44 20.45
N LEU A 68 -16.56 19.18 19.74
CA LEU A 68 -15.63 20.13 20.37
C LEU A 68 -16.34 21.30 21.06
N ALA A 69 -17.52 21.71 20.58
CA ALA A 69 -18.31 22.76 21.20
C ALA A 69 -19.04 22.32 22.48
N HIS A 70 -19.05 21.00 22.78
CA HIS A 70 -19.61 20.53 24.04
C HIS A 70 -18.75 21.00 25.23
N PRO A 71 -19.30 21.70 26.22
CA PRO A 71 -18.52 22.31 27.30
C PRO A 71 -17.58 21.33 28.00
N LEU A 72 -18.08 20.14 28.38
CA LEU A 72 -17.27 19.13 29.05
C LEU A 72 -16.08 18.66 28.22
N VAL A 73 -16.24 18.58 26.90
CA VAL A 73 -15.16 18.16 25.97
C VAL A 73 -14.14 19.28 25.84
N TRP A 74 -14.60 20.52 25.65
CA TRP A 74 -13.70 21.66 25.42
C TRP A 74 -12.92 22.03 26.67
N ASP A 75 -13.58 22.09 27.84
CA ASP A 75 -12.91 22.40 29.09
C ASP A 75 -11.89 21.30 29.46
N ARG A 76 -12.26 20.05 29.26
CA ARG A 76 -11.33 18.94 29.48
C ARG A 76 -10.11 18.99 28.54
N LEU A 77 -10.34 19.34 27.27
CA LEU A 77 -9.24 19.52 26.31
C LEU A 77 -8.30 20.66 26.74
N ARG A 78 -8.83 21.78 27.21
CA ARG A 78 -8.04 22.88 27.75
C ARG A 78 -7.19 22.47 28.96
N GLU A 79 -7.79 21.74 29.92
CA GLU A 79 -7.06 21.19 31.06
C GLU A 79 -5.90 20.28 30.63
N LEU A 80 -6.14 19.35 29.72
CA LEU A 80 -5.11 18.43 29.22
C LEU A 80 -3.96 19.17 28.52
N VAL A 81 -4.28 20.19 27.73
CA VAL A 81 -3.27 21.00 27.05
C VAL A 81 -2.43 21.81 28.04
N VAL A 82 -3.07 22.44 29.03
CA VAL A 82 -2.35 23.16 30.10
C VAL A 82 -1.46 22.20 30.89
N ALA A 83 -1.97 21.02 31.23
CA ALA A 83 -1.17 20.01 31.97
C ALA A 83 0.04 19.52 31.14
N ARG A 84 -0.10 19.42 29.82
CA ARG A 84 0.97 18.98 28.94
C ARG A 84 2.00 20.06 28.63
N PHE A 85 1.59 21.33 28.56
CA PHE A 85 2.42 22.47 28.18
C PHE A 85 2.35 23.62 29.20
N PRO A 86 2.67 23.36 30.48
CA PRO A 86 2.51 24.36 31.53
C PRO A 86 3.38 25.61 31.31
N GLU A 87 4.55 25.44 30.67
CA GLU A 87 5.52 26.52 30.42
C GLU A 87 5.34 27.17 29.05
N THR A 88 4.29 26.79 28.28
CA THR A 88 4.12 27.22 26.89
C THR A 88 2.74 27.86 26.65
N PRO A 89 2.52 29.12 27.11
CA PRO A 89 1.20 29.77 27.05
C PRO A 89 0.61 29.88 25.63
N TYR A 90 1.46 29.95 24.59
CA TYR A 90 1.00 29.99 23.20
C TYR A 90 0.38 28.67 22.73
N MET A 91 0.59 27.57 23.45
CA MET A 91 -0.08 26.29 23.22
C MET A 91 -1.44 26.21 23.89
N TRP A 92 -1.76 27.10 24.84
CA TRP A 92 -3.01 27.09 25.56
C TRP A 92 -4.19 27.42 24.64
N LEU A 93 -5.31 26.79 24.89
CA LEU A 93 -6.50 26.96 24.10
C LEU A 93 -7.35 28.14 24.63
N PRO A 94 -7.96 28.95 23.73
CA PRO A 94 -8.90 29.98 24.13
C PRO A 94 -10.15 29.40 24.76
N GLU A 95 -10.95 30.21 25.42
CA GLU A 95 -12.26 29.79 25.99
C GLU A 95 -13.23 29.34 24.90
N MET A 96 -13.19 29.99 23.75
CA MET A 96 -14.05 29.66 22.63
C MET A 96 -13.57 28.39 21.92
N PRO A 97 -14.44 27.38 21.73
CA PRO A 97 -14.08 26.16 21.03
C PRO A 97 -13.76 26.40 19.56
N MET A 98 -12.90 25.54 19.04
CA MET A 98 -12.48 25.60 17.64
C MET A 98 -13.65 25.28 16.70
N ARG A 99 -13.93 26.21 15.77
CA ARG A 99 -14.96 26.03 14.74
C ARG A 99 -14.36 25.51 13.44
N ARG A 100 -15.20 24.91 12.63
CA ARG A 100 -14.83 24.34 11.32
C ARG A 100 -14.10 25.32 10.41
N HIS A 101 -14.44 26.61 10.42
CA HIS A 101 -13.76 27.58 9.54
C HIS A 101 -12.30 27.85 9.96
N HIS A 102 -11.97 27.77 11.26
CA HIS A 102 -10.60 27.87 11.75
C HIS A 102 -9.77 26.68 11.23
N TYR A 103 -10.34 25.45 11.32
CA TYR A 103 -9.73 24.27 10.76
C TYR A 103 -9.54 24.39 9.24
N LEU A 104 -10.59 24.78 8.48
CA LEU A 104 -10.49 24.92 7.02
C LEU A 104 -9.42 25.94 6.60
N TYR A 105 -9.24 27.01 7.37
CA TYR A 105 -8.14 27.97 7.15
C TYR A 105 -6.78 27.29 7.34
N GLY A 106 -6.54 26.66 8.49
CA GLY A 106 -5.27 26.00 8.80
C GLY A 106 -4.95 24.87 7.82
N ARG A 107 -5.95 24.05 7.52
CA ARG A 107 -5.84 22.99 6.54
C ARG A 107 -5.45 23.47 5.15
N THR A 108 -6.16 24.48 4.63
CA THR A 108 -5.93 24.96 3.26
C THR A 108 -4.64 25.74 3.15
N ARG A 109 -4.29 26.51 4.17
CA ARG A 109 -3.15 27.43 4.14
C ARG A 109 -1.83 26.73 4.47
N TYR A 110 -1.86 25.68 5.29
CA TYR A 110 -0.67 25.05 5.83
C TYR A 110 -0.65 23.54 5.62
N LEU A 111 -1.54 22.78 6.27
CA LEU A 111 -1.44 21.31 6.29
C LEU A 111 -1.51 20.65 4.91
N ALA A 112 -2.21 21.23 3.94
CA ALA A 112 -2.31 20.72 2.58
C ALA A 112 -1.31 21.36 1.60
N ALA A 113 -0.31 22.09 2.09
CA ALA A 113 0.80 22.54 1.28
C ALA A 113 1.69 21.34 0.89
N PRO A 114 2.13 21.23 -0.38
CA PRO A 114 2.86 20.04 -0.86
C PRO A 114 4.07 19.68 0.01
N GLU A 115 4.90 20.66 0.35
CA GLU A 115 6.08 20.52 1.18
C GLU A 115 5.76 19.99 2.59
N ILE A 116 4.67 20.49 3.18
CA ILE A 116 4.21 20.04 4.50
C ILE A 116 3.62 18.63 4.43
N LEU A 117 2.90 18.30 3.36
CA LEU A 117 2.38 16.95 3.16
C LEU A 117 3.49 15.91 3.01
N ASP A 118 4.59 16.27 2.36
CA ASP A 118 5.76 15.39 2.25
C ASP A 118 6.38 15.11 3.63
N GLU A 119 6.52 16.15 4.46
CA GLU A 119 7.02 16.02 5.85
C GLU A 119 6.04 15.21 6.73
N ILE A 120 4.74 15.48 6.65
CA ILE A 120 3.70 14.69 7.33
C ILE A 120 3.81 13.22 6.91
N GLY A 121 4.04 12.96 5.63
CA GLY A 121 4.25 11.61 5.12
C GLY A 121 5.49 10.93 5.72
N VAL A 122 6.57 11.66 5.98
CA VAL A 122 7.77 11.13 6.67
C VAL A 122 7.41 10.76 8.10
N VAL A 123 6.85 11.69 8.86
CA VAL A 123 6.42 11.49 10.25
C VAL A 123 5.47 10.28 10.37
N HIS A 124 4.47 10.20 9.49
CA HIS A 124 3.53 9.08 9.47
C HIS A 124 4.25 7.73 9.30
N ARG A 125 5.14 7.61 8.31
CA ARG A 125 5.87 6.35 8.04
C ARG A 125 6.76 5.93 9.21
N GLU A 126 7.43 6.88 9.87
CA GLU A 126 8.29 6.61 11.02
C GLU A 126 7.48 6.07 12.20
N PHE A 127 6.40 6.74 12.58
CA PHE A 127 5.52 6.30 13.66
C PHE A 127 4.81 4.98 13.33
N ALA A 128 4.34 4.79 12.10
CA ALA A 128 3.69 3.56 11.69
C ALA A 128 4.66 2.37 11.71
N ALA A 129 5.91 2.57 11.27
CA ALA A 129 6.96 1.55 11.35
C ALA A 129 7.33 1.23 12.81
N GLU A 130 7.36 2.23 13.69
CA GLU A 130 7.57 2.03 15.12
C GLU A 130 6.43 1.24 15.75
N GLN A 131 5.18 1.59 15.48
CA GLN A 131 4.02 0.85 15.95
C GLN A 131 4.02 -0.60 15.46
N ALA A 132 4.41 -0.84 14.21
CA ALA A 132 4.57 -2.19 13.69
C ALA A 132 5.62 -2.98 14.50
N ARG A 133 6.76 -2.38 14.80
CA ARG A 133 7.82 -3.02 15.61
C ARG A 133 7.38 -3.29 17.04
N LEU A 134 6.65 -2.39 17.69
CA LEU A 134 6.09 -2.58 19.04
C LEU A 134 5.13 -3.77 19.11
N LEU A 135 4.45 -4.09 18.01
CA LEU A 135 3.62 -5.30 17.86
C LEU A 135 4.41 -6.54 17.41
N GLY A 136 5.74 -6.46 17.33
CA GLY A 136 6.60 -7.56 16.85
C GLY A 136 6.50 -7.80 15.34
N LEU A 137 5.97 -6.83 14.57
CA LEU A 137 5.86 -6.92 13.13
C LEU A 137 7.11 -6.34 12.44
N LEU A 138 7.43 -6.89 11.27
CA LEU A 138 8.52 -6.42 10.41
C LEU A 138 9.89 -6.36 11.11
N ASP A 139 10.04 -7.19 12.14
CA ASP A 139 11.27 -7.33 12.91
C ASP A 139 12.33 -8.07 12.07
N PRO A 140 13.56 -7.53 11.92
CA PRO A 140 14.64 -8.20 11.21
C PRO A 140 15.06 -9.53 11.88
N ASP A 141 14.94 -9.63 13.21
CA ASP A 141 15.27 -10.80 13.99
C ASP A 141 14.05 -11.70 14.28
N GLY A 142 12.90 -11.36 13.71
CA GLY A 142 11.64 -12.10 13.86
C GLY A 142 11.70 -13.49 13.23
N VAL A 143 10.73 -14.32 13.59
CA VAL A 143 10.57 -15.69 13.09
C VAL A 143 10.38 -15.76 11.57
N GLY A 144 10.50 -16.97 11.02
CA GLY A 144 10.38 -17.22 9.58
C GLY A 144 11.72 -17.20 8.85
N SER A 145 11.68 -17.63 7.61
CA SER A 145 12.84 -17.70 6.72
C SER A 145 12.49 -17.19 5.32
N TRP A 146 13.47 -17.07 4.45
CA TRP A 146 13.19 -16.76 3.03
C TRP A 146 12.44 -17.90 2.34
N THR A 147 12.56 -19.13 2.83
CA THR A 147 11.80 -20.28 2.32
C THR A 147 10.35 -20.22 2.79
N HIS A 148 10.15 -19.95 4.08
CA HIS A 148 8.84 -19.89 4.74
C HIS A 148 8.70 -18.53 5.44
N PRO A 149 8.34 -17.46 4.72
CA PRO A 149 8.20 -16.15 5.32
C PRO A 149 7.13 -16.11 6.40
N ASP A 150 7.41 -15.45 7.50
CA ASP A 150 6.42 -15.21 8.53
C ASP A 150 5.37 -14.18 8.07
N LEU A 151 4.11 -14.35 8.50
CA LEU A 151 3.03 -13.44 8.16
C LEU A 151 3.22 -12.03 8.76
N GLY A 152 3.87 -11.93 9.91
CA GLY A 152 4.24 -10.65 10.54
C GLY A 152 5.36 -9.90 9.80
N ARG A 153 6.02 -10.55 8.81
CA ARG A 153 7.10 -9.96 8.00
C ARG A 153 6.67 -9.67 6.55
N VAL A 154 5.36 -9.55 6.34
CA VAL A 154 4.78 -9.31 5.02
C VAL A 154 4.14 -7.93 4.94
N LEU A 155 4.50 -7.20 3.90
CA LEU A 155 3.78 -6.01 3.47
C LEU A 155 2.68 -6.41 2.49
N TYR A 156 1.55 -5.76 2.57
CA TYR A 156 0.52 -5.89 1.55
C TYR A 156 0.09 -4.51 1.08
N ALA A 157 -0.26 -4.41 -0.19
CA ALA A 157 -0.67 -3.15 -0.76
C ALA A 157 -1.77 -3.35 -1.80
N ASP A 158 -2.56 -2.31 -1.99
CA ASP A 158 -3.62 -2.28 -3.01
C ASP A 158 -3.89 -0.85 -3.46
N GLY A 159 -4.46 -0.73 -4.67
CA GLY A 159 -4.93 0.53 -5.20
C GLY A 159 -6.39 0.78 -4.83
N LYS A 160 -6.70 1.98 -4.32
CA LYS A 160 -8.06 2.42 -3.99
C LYS A 160 -8.45 3.63 -4.81
N VAL A 161 -9.56 3.54 -5.54
CA VAL A 161 -10.19 4.71 -6.16
C VAL A 161 -11.19 5.32 -5.17
N ILE A 162 -10.97 6.58 -4.83
CA ILE A 162 -11.84 7.35 -3.95
C ILE A 162 -12.80 8.16 -4.82
N THR A 163 -14.10 7.93 -4.63
CA THR A 163 -15.16 8.66 -5.34
C THR A 163 -15.10 10.15 -4.99
N PRO A 164 -15.16 11.07 -5.97
CA PRO A 164 -15.12 12.50 -5.72
C PRO A 164 -16.27 13.00 -4.85
N LEU A 165 -16.02 14.12 -4.14
CA LEU A 165 -17.05 14.80 -3.36
C LEU A 165 -18.22 15.27 -4.24
N PHE A 166 -17.94 15.76 -5.44
CA PHE A 166 -18.92 16.21 -6.42
C PHE A 166 -19.05 15.21 -7.56
N ILE A 167 -20.29 15.00 -8.03
CA ILE A 167 -20.59 14.05 -9.12
C ILE A 167 -20.17 14.64 -10.48
N ALA A 168 -20.23 15.97 -10.62
CA ALA A 168 -19.89 16.65 -11.87
C ALA A 168 -18.43 16.40 -12.26
N LYS A 169 -18.21 16.25 -13.57
CA LYS A 169 -16.89 16.12 -14.17
C LYS A 169 -16.37 17.48 -14.63
N PRO A 170 -15.03 17.65 -14.73
CA PRO A 170 -14.48 18.84 -15.32
C PRO A 170 -15.04 19.08 -16.74
N GLY A 171 -15.55 20.29 -16.97
CA GLY A 171 -16.17 20.67 -18.25
C GLY A 171 -17.68 20.44 -18.33
N ASP A 172 -18.31 19.80 -17.37
CA ASP A 172 -19.79 19.71 -17.32
C ASP A 172 -20.41 21.10 -17.23
N LYS A 173 -21.52 21.29 -17.95
CA LYS A 173 -22.26 22.54 -18.01
C LYS A 173 -23.69 22.29 -17.52
N LEU A 174 -24.16 23.18 -16.66
CA LEU A 174 -25.57 23.26 -16.26
C LEU A 174 -26.17 24.51 -16.95
N VAL A 175 -27.21 24.29 -17.74
CA VAL A 175 -27.94 25.38 -18.38
C VAL A 175 -29.20 25.64 -17.54
N ASP A 176 -29.34 26.85 -17.00
CA ASP A 176 -30.57 27.27 -16.38
C ASP A 176 -31.69 27.28 -17.41
N LYS A 177 -32.76 26.52 -17.15
CA LYS A 177 -33.86 26.33 -18.10
C LYS A 177 -34.72 27.58 -18.27
N GLN A 178 -34.66 28.53 -17.32
CA GLN A 178 -35.48 29.75 -17.36
C GLN A 178 -34.68 30.92 -17.98
N THR A 179 -33.42 31.06 -17.62
CA THR A 179 -32.59 32.17 -18.05
C THR A 179 -31.67 31.86 -19.23
N GLY A 180 -31.45 30.58 -19.53
CA GLY A 180 -30.44 30.15 -20.52
C GLY A 180 -29.00 30.30 -20.07
N GLU A 181 -28.75 30.71 -18.83
CA GLU A 181 -27.43 30.97 -18.28
C GLU A 181 -26.65 29.66 -18.09
N ILE A 182 -25.36 29.68 -18.44
CA ILE A 182 -24.49 28.51 -18.32
C ILE A 182 -23.72 28.60 -17.01
N HIS A 183 -23.88 27.62 -16.14
CA HIS A 183 -23.14 27.46 -14.91
C HIS A 183 -22.20 26.26 -15.00
N TYR A 184 -20.99 26.39 -14.46
CA TYR A 184 -20.04 25.30 -14.33
C TYR A 184 -20.07 24.76 -12.89
N PRO A 185 -20.56 23.53 -12.68
CA PRO A 185 -20.61 22.94 -11.35
C PRO A 185 -19.20 22.68 -10.83
N ARG A 186 -19.05 22.63 -9.51
CA ARG A 186 -17.79 22.19 -8.90
C ARG A 186 -17.49 20.77 -9.27
N ALA A 187 -16.29 20.51 -9.73
CA ALA A 187 -15.82 19.19 -10.14
C ALA A 187 -14.45 18.89 -9.51
N GLU A 188 -14.11 17.62 -9.43
CA GLU A 188 -12.78 17.14 -9.02
C GLU A 188 -11.86 17.12 -10.24
N THR A 189 -10.87 18.02 -10.25
CA THR A 189 -9.92 18.14 -11.37
C THR A 189 -8.87 17.04 -11.41
N ASP A 190 -8.59 16.42 -10.25
CA ASP A 190 -7.57 15.37 -10.10
C ASP A 190 -8.16 13.95 -10.27
N ALA A 191 -9.48 13.86 -10.48
CA ALA A 191 -10.12 12.59 -10.76
C ALA A 191 -9.86 12.15 -12.20
N SER A 192 -9.69 10.86 -12.38
CA SER A 192 -9.55 10.21 -13.69
C SER A 192 -10.34 8.91 -13.75
N LEU A 193 -10.50 8.36 -14.97
CA LEU A 193 -11.15 7.08 -15.17
C LEU A 193 -10.15 5.96 -14.94
N HIS A 194 -10.44 5.07 -14.01
CA HIS A 194 -9.67 3.88 -13.72
C HIS A 194 -10.47 2.65 -14.15
N ILE A 195 -9.79 1.70 -14.80
CA ILE A 195 -10.39 0.41 -15.18
C ILE A 195 -9.92 -0.63 -14.16
N GLU A 196 -10.85 -1.18 -13.40
CA GLU A 196 -10.57 -2.23 -12.42
C GLU A 196 -10.37 -3.60 -13.09
N GLY A 197 -9.81 -4.55 -12.35
CA GLY A 197 -9.52 -5.90 -12.86
C GLY A 197 -10.75 -6.66 -13.38
N THR A 198 -11.94 -6.34 -12.89
CA THR A 198 -13.24 -6.84 -13.36
C THR A 198 -13.65 -6.27 -14.73
N GLY A 199 -13.01 -5.19 -15.17
CA GLY A 199 -13.36 -4.42 -16.37
C GLY A 199 -14.35 -3.29 -16.07
N GLU A 200 -14.75 -3.10 -14.84
CA GLU A 200 -15.56 -1.96 -14.41
C GLU A 200 -14.72 -0.69 -14.41
N ALA A 201 -15.38 0.42 -14.70
CA ALA A 201 -14.76 1.74 -14.75
C ALA A 201 -15.16 2.54 -13.50
N ALA A 202 -14.16 2.95 -12.72
CA ALA A 202 -14.35 3.82 -11.57
C ALA A 202 -13.80 5.23 -11.87
N TRP A 203 -14.60 6.25 -11.60
CA TRP A 203 -14.19 7.65 -11.69
C TRP A 203 -13.80 8.16 -10.32
N GLY A 204 -12.57 8.66 -10.18
CA GLY A 204 -12.10 9.18 -8.90
C GLY A 204 -10.61 9.47 -8.86
N THR A 205 -10.13 9.81 -7.67
CA THR A 205 -8.72 9.93 -7.35
C THR A 205 -8.20 8.59 -6.86
N LYS A 206 -7.10 8.12 -7.41
CA LYS A 206 -6.52 6.82 -7.04
C LYS A 206 -5.39 6.99 -6.05
N PHE A 207 -5.41 6.19 -5.00
CA PHE A 207 -4.34 6.06 -4.01
C PHE A 207 -3.83 4.62 -3.98
N VAL A 208 -2.55 4.45 -3.67
CA VAL A 208 -1.98 3.17 -3.23
C VAL A 208 -1.81 3.25 -1.72
N ILE A 209 -2.17 2.18 -1.03
CA ILE A 209 -2.03 2.04 0.42
C ILE A 209 -1.16 0.83 0.68
N VAL A 210 -0.12 1.01 1.51
CA VAL A 210 0.77 -0.07 1.98
C VAL A 210 0.53 -0.28 3.46
N ALA A 211 0.35 -1.53 3.86
CA ALA A 211 0.07 -1.87 5.25
C ALA A 211 0.69 -3.20 5.68
N THR A 212 0.66 -3.43 6.97
CA THR A 212 0.95 -4.71 7.63
C THR A 212 -0.13 -5.04 8.66
N ARG A 213 -0.15 -6.29 9.18
CA ARG A 213 -1.18 -6.71 10.12
C ARG A 213 -0.62 -7.59 11.22
N ASP A 214 -0.97 -7.28 12.46
CA ASP A 214 -0.88 -8.18 13.58
C ASP A 214 -2.03 -9.22 13.56
N LEU A 215 -1.68 -10.48 13.75
CA LEU A 215 -2.66 -11.58 13.71
C LEU A 215 -3.50 -11.68 14.98
N PRO A 216 -2.90 -11.66 16.18
CA PRO A 216 -3.64 -11.84 17.44
C PRO A 216 -4.68 -10.75 17.65
N GLU A 217 -4.29 -9.50 17.50
CA GLU A 217 -5.14 -8.34 17.80
C GLU A 217 -5.97 -7.88 16.59
N ASN A 218 -5.73 -8.45 15.40
CA ASN A 218 -6.28 -7.97 14.13
C ASN A 218 -5.99 -6.49 13.84
N ALA A 219 -4.98 -5.92 14.49
CA ALA A 219 -4.55 -4.55 14.24
C ALA A 219 -3.96 -4.44 12.83
N ARG A 220 -4.45 -3.49 12.05
CA ARG A 220 -3.90 -3.14 10.74
C ARG A 220 -3.18 -1.82 10.87
N ILE A 221 -1.95 -1.78 10.38
CA ILE A 221 -1.13 -0.58 10.41
C ILE A 221 -0.91 -0.15 8.97
N ILE A 222 -1.44 1.00 8.61
CA ILE A 222 -1.15 1.66 7.34
C ILE A 222 0.23 2.30 7.48
N LEU A 223 1.19 1.77 6.75
CA LEU A 223 2.58 2.24 6.77
C LEU A 223 2.80 3.45 5.85
N ASP A 224 2.04 3.50 4.76
CA ASP A 224 2.16 4.57 3.77
C ASP A 224 0.93 4.64 2.89
N ALA A 225 0.61 5.84 2.39
CA ALA A 225 -0.44 6.07 1.43
C ALA A 225 0.01 7.16 0.43
N ALA A 226 -0.24 6.95 -0.87
CA ALA A 226 0.21 7.90 -1.89
C ALA A 226 -0.77 8.02 -3.06
N PHE A 227 -0.96 9.24 -3.52
CA PHE A 227 -1.75 9.56 -4.71
C PHE A 227 -1.07 9.05 -5.98
N VAL A 228 -1.84 8.49 -6.90
CA VAL A 228 -1.39 8.04 -8.21
C VAL A 228 -1.69 9.13 -9.24
N ALA A 229 -0.68 9.91 -9.58
CA ALA A 229 -0.83 11.07 -10.46
C ALA A 229 -1.14 10.72 -11.92
N THR A 230 -0.75 9.53 -12.39
CA THR A 230 -0.90 9.13 -13.80
C THR A 230 -1.71 7.85 -13.93
N SER A 231 -2.61 7.81 -14.92
CA SER A 231 -3.34 6.58 -15.23
C SER A 231 -2.34 5.44 -15.58
N GLY A 232 -2.50 4.29 -14.92
CA GLY A 232 -1.57 3.16 -15.04
C GLY A 232 -0.29 3.27 -14.22
N GLY A 233 -0.07 4.35 -13.46
CA GLY A 233 1.11 4.58 -12.62
C GLY A 233 1.10 3.86 -11.27
N GLU A 234 0.06 3.11 -10.96
CA GLU A 234 -0.13 2.44 -9.67
C GLU A 234 1.07 1.57 -9.24
N ALA A 235 1.55 0.72 -10.14
CA ALA A 235 2.66 -0.18 -9.83
C ALA A 235 3.99 0.57 -9.60
N ALA A 236 4.24 1.66 -10.33
CA ALA A 236 5.40 2.51 -10.11
C ALA A 236 5.31 3.20 -8.75
N GLN A 237 4.14 3.77 -8.44
CA GLN A 237 3.88 4.40 -7.14
C GLN A 237 4.06 3.41 -5.98
N ALA A 238 3.58 2.17 -6.12
CA ALA A 238 3.79 1.13 -5.12
C ALA A 238 5.28 0.81 -4.90
N VAL A 239 6.06 0.71 -5.98
CA VAL A 239 7.51 0.45 -5.90
C VAL A 239 8.23 1.60 -5.20
N ASP A 240 7.88 2.85 -5.50
CA ASP A 240 8.44 4.02 -4.82
C ASP A 240 8.12 4.00 -3.31
N MET A 241 6.89 3.62 -2.95
CA MET A 241 6.49 3.45 -1.54
C MET A 241 7.28 2.36 -0.84
N PHE A 242 7.45 1.19 -1.45
CA PHE A 242 8.29 0.12 -0.89
C PHE A 242 9.75 0.55 -0.76
N THR A 243 10.25 1.35 -1.68
CA THR A 243 11.62 1.85 -1.65
C THR A 243 11.86 2.77 -0.45
N ARG A 244 10.95 3.73 -0.22
CA ARG A 244 11.07 4.65 0.93
C ARG A 244 10.73 4.00 2.29
N LEU A 245 9.92 2.94 2.30
CA LEU A 245 9.64 2.16 3.51
C LEU A 245 10.77 1.21 3.89
N ARG A 246 11.55 0.71 2.92
CA ARG A 246 12.57 -0.32 3.15
C ARG A 246 13.55 -0.01 4.30
N PRO A 247 14.09 1.21 4.45
CA PRO A 247 14.96 1.56 5.57
C PRO A 247 14.26 1.49 6.93
N LEU A 248 12.98 1.81 6.98
CA LEU A 248 12.18 1.84 8.20
C LEU A 248 11.71 0.45 8.66
N VAL A 249 11.55 -0.48 7.71
CA VAL A 249 11.05 -1.84 7.96
C VAL A 249 12.03 -2.90 7.41
N PRO A 250 13.27 -2.97 7.95
CA PRO A 250 14.32 -3.86 7.43
C PRO A 250 13.95 -5.35 7.52
N GLY A 251 13.05 -5.72 8.42
CA GLY A 251 12.57 -7.08 8.62
C GLY A 251 11.56 -7.57 7.58
N ALA A 252 11.02 -6.68 6.72
CA ALA A 252 10.10 -7.10 5.67
C ALA A 252 10.72 -8.11 4.70
N GLN A 253 10.08 -9.26 4.55
CA GLN A 253 10.55 -10.36 3.68
C GLN A 253 9.81 -10.41 2.35
N ALA A 254 8.54 -10.12 2.33
CA ALA A 254 7.71 -10.25 1.16
C ALA A 254 6.70 -9.12 1.02
N VAL A 255 6.31 -8.87 -0.23
CA VAL A 255 5.25 -7.95 -0.61
C VAL A 255 4.16 -8.75 -1.30
N VAL A 256 2.94 -8.66 -0.79
CA VAL A 256 1.74 -9.17 -1.43
C VAL A 256 1.06 -8.05 -2.20
N TYR A 257 0.86 -8.26 -3.49
CA TYR A 257 0.20 -7.30 -4.37
C TYR A 257 -0.61 -8.03 -5.44
N ASP A 258 -1.45 -7.29 -6.13
CA ASP A 258 -2.21 -7.82 -7.25
C ASP A 258 -1.35 -8.02 -8.52
N THR A 259 -1.99 -8.24 -9.67
CA THR A 259 -1.32 -8.44 -10.96
C THR A 259 -0.81 -7.14 -11.61
N ALA A 260 -0.92 -5.98 -10.96
CA ALA A 260 -0.38 -4.71 -11.46
C ALA A 260 1.15 -4.71 -11.47
N LEU A 261 1.79 -5.38 -10.49
CA LEU A 261 3.24 -5.57 -10.53
C LEU A 261 3.65 -6.50 -11.66
N ARG A 262 4.61 -6.06 -12.47
CA ARG A 262 5.15 -6.77 -13.63
C ARG A 262 6.65 -7.02 -13.47
N GLY A 263 7.23 -7.74 -14.42
CA GLY A 263 8.62 -8.22 -14.36
C GLY A 263 9.66 -7.19 -13.96
N VAL A 264 9.56 -5.95 -14.45
CA VAL A 264 10.49 -4.86 -14.07
C VAL A 264 10.34 -4.50 -12.58
N HIS A 265 9.13 -4.46 -12.06
CA HIS A 265 8.86 -4.17 -10.65
C HIS A 265 9.34 -5.32 -9.75
N HIS A 266 9.08 -6.58 -10.15
CA HIS A 266 9.61 -7.76 -9.46
C HIS A 266 11.15 -7.78 -9.44
N GLN A 267 11.78 -7.39 -10.57
CA GLN A 267 13.22 -7.28 -10.65
C GLN A 267 13.77 -6.28 -9.64
N HIS A 268 13.15 -5.11 -9.54
CA HIS A 268 13.55 -4.07 -8.60
C HIS A 268 13.38 -4.53 -7.14
N LEU A 269 12.20 -5.06 -6.78
CA LEU A 269 11.94 -5.56 -5.43
C LEU A 269 12.93 -6.65 -5.00
N LEU A 270 13.23 -7.58 -5.90
CA LEU A 270 14.21 -8.65 -5.62
C LEU A 270 15.63 -8.10 -5.52
N ARG A 271 16.07 -7.30 -6.50
CA ARG A 271 17.48 -6.92 -6.65
C ARG A 271 17.90 -5.79 -5.76
N GLU A 272 17.07 -4.74 -5.67
CA GLU A 272 17.42 -3.51 -4.97
C GLU A 272 16.90 -3.52 -3.52
N LEU A 273 15.65 -3.95 -3.31
CA LEU A 273 15.06 -3.94 -1.98
C LEU A 273 15.25 -5.25 -1.21
N GLY A 274 15.66 -6.32 -1.88
CA GLY A 274 15.86 -7.62 -1.25
C GLY A 274 14.59 -8.20 -0.64
N MET A 275 13.43 -7.97 -1.29
CA MET A 275 12.13 -8.49 -0.89
C MET A 275 11.54 -9.37 -1.98
N MET A 276 10.84 -10.43 -1.59
CA MET A 276 10.10 -11.29 -2.50
C MET A 276 8.76 -10.67 -2.87
N THR A 277 8.24 -11.03 -4.02
CA THR A 277 6.86 -10.70 -4.41
C THR A 277 6.00 -11.96 -4.38
N VAL A 278 4.82 -11.84 -3.79
CA VAL A 278 3.79 -12.88 -3.77
C VAL A 278 2.59 -12.36 -4.54
N ASN A 279 2.49 -12.76 -5.80
CA ASN A 279 1.38 -12.38 -6.67
C ASN A 279 1.16 -13.42 -7.76
N ARG A 280 -0.03 -13.41 -8.34
CA ARG A 280 -0.36 -14.27 -9.48
C ARG A 280 0.28 -13.75 -10.76
N VAL A 281 0.59 -14.65 -11.67
CA VAL A 281 1.01 -14.26 -13.03
C VAL A 281 -0.19 -13.67 -13.76
N THR A 282 0.02 -12.54 -14.44
CA THR A 282 -1.04 -11.88 -15.21
C THR A 282 -1.57 -12.81 -16.30
N ALA A 283 -2.87 -13.10 -16.23
CA ALA A 283 -3.53 -14.05 -17.15
C ALA A 283 -3.58 -13.55 -18.60
N ALA A 284 -3.56 -12.24 -18.83
CA ALA A 284 -3.77 -11.63 -20.14
C ALA A 284 -2.45 -11.35 -20.86
N SER A 285 -2.28 -11.93 -22.04
CA SER A 285 -1.38 -11.41 -23.04
C SER A 285 -2.20 -11.07 -24.28
N GLY A 286 -2.29 -9.79 -24.62
CA GLY A 286 -2.86 -9.35 -25.87
C GLY A 286 -4.21 -8.63 -25.76
N SER A 287 -4.42 -7.70 -26.69
CA SER A 287 -5.62 -6.89 -26.76
C SER A 287 -6.87 -7.77 -26.90
N ARG A 288 -7.93 -7.41 -26.19
CA ARG A 288 -9.29 -7.97 -26.31
C ARG A 288 -9.87 -7.94 -27.75
N LYS A 289 -9.18 -7.38 -28.73
CA LYS A 289 -9.66 -7.14 -30.08
C LYS A 289 -9.56 -8.32 -31.05
N LYS A 290 -9.02 -9.46 -30.66
CA LYS A 290 -9.10 -10.66 -31.49
C LYS A 290 -10.19 -11.60 -30.99
N GLN A 291 -11.44 -11.26 -31.25
CA GLN A 291 -12.53 -12.22 -31.24
C GLN A 291 -12.22 -13.35 -32.21
N GLY A 292 -12.28 -14.59 -31.74
CA GLY A 292 -12.20 -15.80 -32.57
C GLY A 292 -10.88 -16.58 -32.51
N GLY A 293 -9.79 -16.04 -31.99
CA GLY A 293 -8.57 -16.81 -31.74
C GLY A 293 -8.51 -17.22 -30.27
N LYS A 294 -8.34 -18.49 -29.95
CA LYS A 294 -8.01 -18.97 -28.60
C LYS A 294 -6.66 -18.36 -28.21
N THR A 295 -6.67 -17.14 -27.65
CA THR A 295 -5.47 -16.54 -27.08
C THR A 295 -5.10 -17.38 -25.87
N ARG A 296 -4.07 -18.21 -26.02
CA ARG A 296 -3.54 -19.00 -24.91
C ARG A 296 -3.20 -18.02 -23.79
N LYS A 297 -3.88 -18.13 -22.67
CA LYS A 297 -3.61 -17.27 -21.52
C LYS A 297 -2.14 -17.42 -21.17
N ARG A 298 -1.46 -16.33 -20.84
CA ARG A 298 -0.02 -16.34 -20.49
C ARG A 298 0.29 -17.35 -19.39
N ILE A 299 -0.63 -17.51 -18.44
CA ILE A 299 -0.54 -18.47 -17.33
C ILE A 299 -0.45 -19.94 -17.81
N GLU A 300 -0.97 -20.26 -19.00
CA GLU A 300 -0.99 -21.61 -19.57
C GLU A 300 0.23 -21.90 -20.45
N LYS A 301 1.02 -20.87 -20.77
CA LYS A 301 2.17 -21.00 -21.64
C LYS A 301 3.35 -21.62 -20.92
N THR A 302 3.81 -22.78 -21.37
CA THR A 302 5.07 -23.39 -20.94
C THR A 302 6.23 -22.70 -21.66
N THR A 303 7.20 -22.17 -20.90
CA THR A 303 8.33 -21.42 -21.44
C THR A 303 9.64 -22.00 -20.92
N PHE A 304 10.63 -22.26 -21.79
CA PHE A 304 11.94 -22.75 -21.40
C PHE A 304 12.68 -21.75 -20.50
N VAL A 305 13.21 -22.21 -19.39
CA VAL A 305 13.96 -21.39 -18.41
C VAL A 305 15.46 -21.55 -18.64
N GLU A 306 15.99 -22.74 -18.40
CA GLU A 306 17.42 -23.04 -18.52
C GLU A 306 17.66 -24.56 -18.52
N THR A 307 18.88 -24.99 -18.91
CA THR A 307 19.32 -26.38 -18.76
C THR A 307 20.25 -26.48 -17.55
N LYS A 308 20.11 -27.54 -16.79
CA LYS A 308 20.97 -27.89 -15.65
C LYS A 308 21.64 -29.23 -15.87
N THR A 309 22.90 -29.33 -15.54
CA THR A 309 23.61 -30.61 -15.47
C THR A 309 23.48 -31.14 -14.05
N ILE A 310 22.98 -32.33 -13.90
CA ILE A 310 22.87 -33.05 -12.61
C ILE A 310 23.78 -34.25 -12.62
N THR A 311 24.26 -34.66 -11.44
CA THR A 311 25.01 -35.89 -11.25
C THR A 311 24.06 -36.94 -10.65
N THR A 312 23.89 -38.04 -11.34
CA THR A 312 23.12 -39.18 -10.87
C THR A 312 24.04 -40.38 -10.66
N PRO A 313 23.62 -41.46 -9.98
CA PRO A 313 24.41 -42.69 -9.88
C PRO A 313 24.82 -43.24 -11.24
N ALA A 314 24.06 -42.97 -12.29
CA ALA A 314 24.32 -43.41 -13.67
C ALA A 314 25.22 -42.43 -14.48
N GLY A 315 25.72 -41.34 -13.85
CA GLY A 315 26.57 -40.33 -14.51
C GLY A 315 25.92 -38.98 -14.58
N GLN A 316 26.52 -38.10 -15.38
CA GLN A 316 26.00 -36.76 -15.62
C GLN A 316 24.85 -36.75 -16.62
N ARG A 317 23.79 -35.99 -16.33
CA ARG A 317 22.61 -35.87 -17.18
C ARG A 317 22.19 -34.39 -17.28
N GLU A 318 21.78 -33.95 -18.46
CA GLU A 318 21.17 -32.64 -18.65
C GLU A 318 19.67 -32.69 -18.42
N VAL A 319 19.16 -31.71 -17.65
CA VAL A 319 17.73 -31.54 -17.38
C VAL A 319 17.30 -30.16 -17.87
N LYS A 320 16.27 -30.12 -18.72
CA LYS A 320 15.68 -28.87 -19.23
C LYS A 320 14.56 -28.43 -18.30
N LEU A 321 14.67 -27.21 -17.76
CA LEU A 321 13.68 -26.63 -16.86
C LEU A 321 12.79 -25.66 -17.63
N PHE A 322 11.51 -25.69 -17.30
CA PHE A 322 10.47 -24.85 -17.90
C PHE A 322 9.72 -24.08 -16.80
N ALA A 323 9.03 -23.02 -17.19
CA ALA A 323 8.13 -22.29 -16.31
C ALA A 323 6.71 -22.25 -16.89
N ARG A 324 5.71 -22.42 -16.03
CA ARG A 324 4.29 -22.27 -16.33
C ARG A 324 3.55 -21.69 -15.14
N GLY A 325 2.81 -20.60 -15.33
CA GLY A 325 2.04 -19.96 -14.27
C GLY A 325 2.86 -19.45 -13.07
N GLY A 326 4.16 -19.21 -13.26
CA GLY A 326 5.09 -18.82 -12.20
C GLY A 326 5.85 -19.97 -11.56
N GLN A 327 5.42 -21.23 -11.74
CA GLN A 327 6.06 -22.43 -11.25
C GLN A 327 7.20 -22.87 -12.18
N VAL A 328 8.25 -23.45 -11.60
CA VAL A 328 9.31 -24.17 -12.35
C VAL A 328 8.96 -25.65 -12.39
N GLY A 329 9.20 -26.29 -13.52
CA GLY A 329 8.87 -27.70 -13.73
C GLY A 329 9.60 -28.33 -14.89
N LEU A 330 9.29 -29.60 -15.13
CA LEU A 330 9.70 -30.37 -16.30
C LEU A 330 8.59 -30.29 -17.36
N ALA A 331 8.96 -30.40 -18.62
CA ALA A 331 8.00 -30.59 -19.70
C ALA A 331 8.26 -31.95 -20.33
N GLU A 332 7.28 -32.83 -20.29
CA GLU A 332 7.32 -34.18 -20.77
C GLU A 332 6.35 -34.32 -21.95
N LEU A 333 6.75 -35.04 -22.97
CA LEU A 333 5.86 -35.43 -24.05
C LEU A 333 5.09 -36.67 -23.62
N THR A 334 3.77 -36.62 -23.64
CA THR A 334 2.92 -37.78 -23.44
C THR A 334 3.01 -38.72 -24.65
N GLU A 335 2.58 -39.96 -24.49
CA GLU A 335 2.52 -40.99 -25.55
C GLU A 335 1.71 -40.51 -26.78
N ILE A 336 0.77 -39.60 -26.58
CA ILE A 336 -0.06 -38.99 -27.63
C ILE A 336 0.54 -37.69 -28.22
N GLY A 337 1.80 -37.35 -27.86
CA GLY A 337 2.52 -36.17 -28.35
C GLY A 337 2.10 -34.85 -27.75
N GLU A 338 1.31 -34.83 -26.66
CA GLU A 338 0.99 -33.63 -25.91
C GLU A 338 2.08 -33.31 -24.89
N MET A 339 2.36 -32.01 -24.70
CA MET A 339 3.32 -31.55 -23.70
C MET A 339 2.66 -31.40 -22.33
N THR A 340 3.01 -32.25 -21.40
CA THR A 340 2.60 -32.19 -20.00
C THR A 340 3.63 -31.43 -19.19
N PHE A 341 3.18 -30.52 -18.31
CA PHE A 341 4.04 -29.79 -17.40
C PHE A 341 3.93 -30.38 -15.98
N VAL A 342 5.04 -30.86 -15.46
CA VAL A 342 5.16 -31.40 -14.10
C VAL A 342 5.87 -30.39 -13.22
N PRO A 343 5.17 -29.72 -12.28
CA PRO A 343 5.79 -28.75 -11.39
C PRO A 343 6.76 -29.42 -10.43
N LEU A 344 7.87 -28.73 -10.12
CA LEU A 344 8.85 -29.18 -9.14
C LEU A 344 8.54 -28.61 -7.75
N GLU A 345 8.86 -29.39 -6.72
CA GLU A 345 8.77 -28.97 -5.32
C GLU A 345 9.89 -27.98 -5.01
N ARG A 346 9.52 -26.75 -4.55
CA ARG A 346 10.46 -25.79 -3.99
C ARG A 346 10.82 -26.21 -2.56
N ILE A 347 12.10 -26.47 -2.32
CA ILE A 347 12.58 -26.91 -1.00
C ILE A 347 13.30 -25.80 -0.24
N ARG A 348 13.81 -24.79 -0.94
CA ARG A 348 14.54 -23.70 -0.32
C ARG A 348 14.50 -22.45 -1.18
N THR A 349 14.35 -21.29 -0.54
CA THR A 349 14.62 -19.97 -1.14
C THR A 349 15.76 -19.31 -0.38
N HIS A 350 16.74 -18.78 -1.09
CA HIS A 350 17.87 -18.10 -0.46
C HIS A 350 18.34 -16.91 -1.31
N ARG A 351 19.05 -16.00 -0.65
CA ARG A 351 19.66 -14.84 -1.32
C ARG A 351 21.08 -14.60 -0.83
N THR A 352 21.86 -13.98 -1.69
CA THR A 352 23.18 -13.42 -1.35
C THR A 352 23.20 -11.96 -1.73
N GLN A 353 23.95 -11.15 -0.98
CA GLN A 353 24.15 -9.75 -1.32
C GLN A 353 25.50 -9.58 -2.02
N SER A 354 25.54 -8.82 -3.10
CA SER A 354 26.76 -8.46 -3.82
C SER A 354 27.51 -7.35 -3.06
N LYS A 355 28.79 -7.15 -3.38
CA LYS A 355 29.57 -6.02 -2.85
C LYS A 355 28.96 -4.64 -3.19
N ALA A 356 28.19 -4.56 -4.28
CA ALA A 356 27.47 -3.35 -4.70
C ALA A 356 26.11 -3.18 -4.02
N GLY A 357 25.79 -3.96 -2.99
CA GLY A 357 24.53 -3.85 -2.23
C GLY A 357 23.32 -4.57 -2.85
N THR A 358 23.39 -5.01 -4.11
CA THR A 358 22.29 -5.67 -4.77
C THR A 358 22.15 -7.14 -4.39
N PHE A 359 20.94 -7.68 -4.45
CA PHE A 359 20.66 -9.06 -4.04
C PHE A 359 20.57 -10.01 -5.22
N ARG A 360 21.05 -11.24 -5.02
CA ARG A 360 20.91 -12.38 -5.94
C ARG A 360 20.04 -13.42 -5.30
N TRP A 361 18.94 -13.80 -5.96
CA TRP A 361 17.94 -14.69 -5.43
C TRP A 361 17.88 -16.01 -6.16
N TYR A 362 17.64 -17.10 -5.43
CA TYR A 362 17.61 -18.46 -5.92
C TYR A 362 16.56 -19.27 -5.20
N ASN A 363 15.95 -20.21 -5.94
CA ASN A 363 15.18 -21.33 -5.40
C ASN A 363 15.89 -22.64 -5.69
N ASP A 364 15.91 -23.52 -4.71
CA ASP A 364 16.29 -24.90 -4.87
C ASP A 364 15.02 -25.74 -5.05
N TYR A 365 15.02 -26.57 -6.08
CA TYR A 365 13.91 -27.46 -6.42
C TYR A 365 14.37 -28.91 -6.38
N ARG A 366 13.49 -29.80 -5.89
CA ARG A 366 13.70 -31.24 -5.90
C ARG A 366 13.22 -31.83 -7.23
N LEU A 367 14.07 -32.58 -7.88
CA LEU A 367 13.71 -33.35 -9.07
C LEU A 367 13.01 -34.67 -8.66
N PRO A 368 12.17 -35.26 -9.54
CA PRO A 368 11.54 -36.55 -9.30
C PRO A 368 12.52 -37.72 -9.17
N SER A 369 12.01 -38.91 -8.79
CA SER A 369 12.80 -40.10 -8.52
C SER A 369 13.58 -40.65 -9.72
N ASP A 370 13.05 -40.49 -10.92
CA ASP A 370 13.72 -40.86 -12.19
C ASP A 370 14.98 -39.99 -12.48
N HIS A 371 15.12 -38.89 -11.77
CA HIS A 371 16.30 -38.03 -11.72
C HIS A 371 17.09 -38.16 -10.40
N GLY A 372 16.85 -39.24 -9.61
CA GLY A 372 17.56 -39.53 -8.37
C GLY A 372 17.30 -38.55 -7.24
N PHE A 373 16.14 -37.87 -7.24
CA PHE A 373 15.81 -36.81 -6.30
C PHE A 373 16.87 -35.66 -6.19
N ALA A 374 17.64 -35.46 -7.24
CA ALA A 374 18.66 -34.42 -7.28
C ALA A 374 18.05 -33.04 -7.04
N VAL A 375 18.83 -32.15 -6.50
CA VAL A 375 18.43 -30.75 -6.24
C VAL A 375 19.02 -29.84 -7.32
N VAL A 376 18.18 -28.99 -7.89
CA VAL A 376 18.61 -27.97 -8.87
C VAL A 376 18.32 -26.58 -8.35
N THR A 377 19.32 -25.71 -8.46
CA THR A 377 19.20 -24.30 -8.08
C THR A 377 18.83 -23.44 -9.29
N VAL A 378 17.74 -22.72 -9.19
CA VAL A 378 17.22 -21.82 -10.23
C VAL A 378 17.29 -20.38 -9.76
N ARG A 379 17.90 -19.52 -10.59
CA ARG A 379 17.94 -18.09 -10.35
C ARG A 379 16.56 -17.45 -10.56
N LEU A 380 16.20 -16.50 -9.68
CA LEU A 380 14.91 -15.81 -9.73
C LEU A 380 14.97 -14.43 -10.40
N HIS A 381 16.13 -13.79 -10.42
CA HIS A 381 16.34 -12.47 -11.02
C HIS A 381 16.90 -12.58 -12.44
N GLY A 382 16.58 -11.61 -13.29
CA GLY A 382 17.07 -11.54 -14.67
C GLY A 382 18.58 -11.19 -14.74
N ASN A 383 19.22 -11.58 -15.84
CA ASN A 383 20.61 -11.26 -16.18
C ASN A 383 20.77 -10.97 -17.67
N ASP A 384 22.00 -10.74 -18.14
CA ASP A 384 22.32 -10.42 -19.51
C ASP A 384 22.01 -11.55 -20.49
N GLU A 385 22.13 -12.80 -20.05
CA GLU A 385 21.76 -13.97 -20.85
C GLU A 385 20.24 -13.99 -21.09
N ASP A 386 19.44 -13.76 -20.06
CA ASP A 386 17.98 -13.67 -20.17
C ASP A 386 17.60 -12.53 -21.14
N ARG A 387 18.29 -11.39 -21.07
CA ARG A 387 18.09 -10.25 -21.99
C ARG A 387 18.38 -10.64 -23.44
N ARG A 388 19.52 -11.28 -23.70
CA ARG A 388 19.89 -11.77 -25.05
C ARG A 388 18.87 -12.75 -25.60
N ARG A 389 18.33 -13.61 -24.76
CA ARG A 389 17.27 -14.59 -25.12
C ARG A 389 15.87 -13.97 -25.19
N LYS A 390 15.69 -12.68 -24.87
CA LYS A 390 14.39 -12.02 -24.71
C LYS A 390 13.47 -12.75 -23.71
N PHE A 391 14.06 -13.38 -22.71
CA PHE A 391 13.35 -14.09 -21.66
C PHE A 391 13.18 -13.22 -20.43
N ASN A 392 11.95 -12.86 -20.08
CA ASN A 392 11.66 -12.13 -18.87
C ASN A 392 11.51 -13.11 -17.69
N ARG A 393 12.61 -13.35 -16.97
CA ARG A 393 12.66 -14.32 -15.88
C ARG A 393 11.68 -13.98 -14.77
N THR A 394 11.67 -12.75 -14.31
CA THR A 394 10.82 -12.29 -13.21
C THR A 394 9.32 -12.27 -13.54
N GLU A 395 8.95 -12.32 -14.82
CA GLU A 395 7.56 -12.53 -15.24
C GLU A 395 7.16 -14.01 -15.23
N ASN A 396 8.09 -14.90 -15.52
CA ASN A 396 7.80 -16.32 -15.73
C ASN A 396 8.08 -17.20 -14.51
N VAL A 397 9.00 -16.78 -13.63
CA VAL A 397 9.39 -17.53 -12.42
C VAL A 397 9.07 -16.67 -11.19
N ARG A 398 8.29 -17.21 -10.27
CA ARG A 398 7.94 -16.56 -9.00
C ARG A 398 8.79 -17.10 -7.85
N PRO A 399 9.20 -16.25 -6.87
CA PRO A 399 9.87 -16.73 -5.67
C PRO A 399 9.04 -17.74 -4.88
N ILE A 400 7.77 -17.43 -4.70
CA ILE A 400 6.75 -18.32 -4.12
C ILE A 400 5.62 -18.41 -5.15
N PRO A 401 5.61 -19.48 -5.97
CA PRO A 401 4.65 -19.61 -7.07
C PRO A 401 3.28 -20.06 -6.59
N PRO A 402 2.20 -19.79 -7.35
CA PRO A 402 0.92 -20.47 -7.14
C PRO A 402 1.10 -21.99 -7.14
N GLY A 403 0.45 -22.68 -6.21
CA GLY A 403 0.64 -24.12 -5.99
C GLY A 403 1.70 -24.48 -4.93
N ASP A 404 2.55 -23.52 -4.54
CA ASP A 404 3.39 -23.67 -3.35
C ASP A 404 2.53 -23.57 -2.08
N PRO A 405 2.78 -24.38 -1.02
CA PRO A 405 2.01 -24.33 0.22
C PRO A 405 1.99 -22.95 0.89
N ASP A 406 3.08 -22.18 0.76
CA ASP A 406 3.18 -20.83 1.32
C ASP A 406 2.41 -19.78 0.50
N PHE A 407 2.14 -20.06 -0.78
CA PHE A 407 1.51 -19.06 -1.64
C PHE A 407 0.13 -18.64 -1.11
N GLU A 408 -0.78 -19.58 -0.89
CA GLU A 408 -2.14 -19.27 -0.43
C GLU A 408 -2.12 -18.64 0.97
N ARG A 409 -1.25 -19.12 1.85
CA ARG A 409 -1.08 -18.58 3.20
C ARG A 409 -0.71 -17.10 3.17
N LEU A 410 0.26 -16.73 2.34
CA LEU A 410 0.74 -15.36 2.20
C LEU A 410 -0.22 -14.50 1.36
N TYR A 411 -0.71 -15.03 0.23
CA TYR A 411 -1.54 -14.29 -0.70
C TYR A 411 -2.90 -13.88 -0.12
N ARG A 412 -3.41 -14.61 0.88
CA ARG A 412 -4.60 -14.21 1.64
C ARG A 412 -4.48 -12.84 2.32
N ARG A 413 -3.25 -12.34 2.52
CA ARG A 413 -3.02 -10.97 3.00
C ARG A 413 -3.54 -9.90 2.04
N ARG A 414 -3.78 -10.23 0.79
CA ARG A 414 -4.47 -9.33 -0.14
C ARG A 414 -5.87 -8.95 0.36
N ASN A 415 -6.57 -9.86 1.03
CA ASN A 415 -7.88 -9.57 1.63
C ASN A 415 -7.80 -8.51 2.75
N ASP A 416 -6.65 -8.38 3.40
CA ASP A 416 -6.43 -7.35 4.41
C ASP A 416 -6.39 -5.95 3.76
N ALA A 417 -5.78 -5.81 2.57
CA ALA A 417 -5.81 -4.57 1.80
C ALA A 417 -7.23 -4.21 1.36
N GLU A 418 -8.01 -5.17 0.87
CA GLU A 418 -9.43 -4.96 0.54
C GLU A 418 -10.26 -4.55 1.78
N SER A 419 -9.91 -5.09 2.95
CA SER A 419 -10.54 -4.73 4.22
C SER A 419 -10.22 -3.30 4.66
N ILE A 420 -8.99 -2.83 4.44
CA ILE A 420 -8.60 -1.43 4.66
C ILE A 420 -9.38 -0.52 3.70
N ASN A 421 -9.44 -0.89 2.43
CA ASN A 421 -10.19 -0.14 1.42
C ASN A 421 -11.68 0.01 1.78
N ARG A 422 -12.28 -1.05 2.36
CA ARG A 422 -13.66 -0.99 2.87
C ARG A 422 -13.77 -0.08 4.09
N HIS A 423 -12.84 -0.18 5.03
CA HIS A 423 -12.85 0.68 6.21
C HIS A 423 -12.70 2.16 5.84
N LEU A 424 -11.85 2.46 4.86
CA LEU A 424 -11.73 3.81 4.31
C LEU A 424 -13.06 4.31 3.72
N ASP A 425 -13.80 3.46 2.98
CA ASP A 425 -15.14 3.80 2.47
C ASP A 425 -16.13 4.10 3.60
N ASP A 426 -16.05 3.38 4.72
CA ASP A 426 -16.92 3.57 5.87
C ASP A 426 -16.59 4.86 6.65
N THR A 427 -15.32 5.30 6.65
CA THR A 427 -14.90 6.57 7.26
C THR A 427 -15.19 7.79 6.39
N LEU A 428 -15.25 7.62 5.07
CA LEU A 428 -15.59 8.69 4.14
C LEU A 428 -17.09 8.96 4.15
N TRP A 429 -17.49 10.23 4.14
CA TRP A 429 -18.91 10.61 4.04
C TRP A 429 -19.54 10.07 2.76
N LEU A 430 -20.59 9.29 2.89
CA LEU A 430 -21.29 8.67 1.76
C LEU A 430 -20.35 7.93 0.81
N ARG A 431 -19.24 7.39 1.31
CA ARG A 431 -18.16 6.75 0.55
C ARG A 431 -17.51 7.67 -0.48
N ARG A 432 -17.47 8.97 -0.18
CA ARG A 432 -16.88 10.00 -1.04
C ARG A 432 -15.78 10.75 -0.31
N ALA A 433 -14.89 11.36 -1.07
CA ALA A 433 -13.87 12.25 -0.53
C ALA A 433 -14.48 13.37 0.32
N HIS A 434 -13.84 13.72 1.43
CA HIS A 434 -14.26 14.86 2.26
C HIS A 434 -13.95 16.22 1.64
N SER A 435 -13.08 16.24 0.62
CA SER A 435 -12.55 17.47 0.03
C SER A 435 -12.25 17.30 -1.45
N VAL A 436 -12.10 18.43 -2.14
CA VAL A 436 -11.66 18.52 -3.53
C VAL A 436 -10.13 18.69 -3.58
N GLY A 437 -9.49 18.02 -4.53
CA GLY A 437 -8.07 18.08 -4.79
C GLY A 437 -7.28 16.99 -4.06
N HIS A 438 -6.35 16.35 -4.78
CA HIS A 438 -5.56 15.23 -4.27
C HIS A 438 -4.75 15.58 -3.02
N LEU A 439 -4.22 16.80 -2.89
CA LEU A 439 -3.45 17.22 -1.71
C LEU A 439 -4.28 17.14 -0.43
N ARG A 440 -5.52 17.65 -0.45
CA ARG A 440 -6.41 17.56 0.70
C ARG A 440 -6.92 16.14 0.95
N GLN A 441 -7.06 15.35 -0.11
CA GLN A 441 -7.43 13.94 0.01
C GLN A 441 -6.26 13.11 0.57
N THR A 442 -5.02 13.42 0.21
CA THR A 442 -3.83 12.82 0.81
C THR A 442 -3.81 13.01 2.32
N LEU A 443 -4.03 14.25 2.77
CA LEU A 443 -4.13 14.55 4.21
C LEU A 443 -5.21 13.69 4.90
N ASN A 444 -6.40 13.59 4.29
CA ASN A 444 -7.49 12.76 4.83
C ASN A 444 -7.10 11.28 4.94
N VAL A 445 -6.44 10.73 3.91
CA VAL A 445 -6.03 9.32 3.90
C VAL A 445 -4.92 9.06 4.92
N SER A 446 -3.98 9.99 5.10
CA SER A 446 -2.87 9.88 6.05
C SER A 446 -3.34 9.91 7.53
N HIS A 447 -4.50 10.50 7.81
CA HIS A 447 -5.07 10.58 9.15
C HIS A 447 -6.23 9.59 9.38
N THR A 448 -6.48 8.67 8.45
CA THR A 448 -7.46 7.59 8.67
C THR A 448 -6.86 6.57 9.64
N PRO A 449 -7.53 6.27 10.76
CA PRO A 449 -7.03 5.38 11.80
C PRO A 449 -6.95 3.92 11.38
#